data_e1da9191c972a97b3c52cc0901560fda
#
_entry.id   e1da9191c972a97b3c52cc0901560fda
#
_cell.length_a   1.000
_cell.length_b   1.000
_cell.length_c   1.000
_cell.angle_alpha   90.00
_cell.angle_beta   90.00
_cell.angle_gamma   90.00
#
_symmetry.space_group_name_H-M   'P 1'
#
loop_
_entity.id
_entity.type
_entity.pdbx_description
1 polymer ?
#
loop_
_entity_poly.entity_id
_entity_poly.type
_entity_poly.pdbx_seq_one_letter_code
_entity_poly.pdbx_strand_id
1 'polypeptide(L)'
;MVVIECPHCEEHIELDDDASGLFECPFCEGEFEWGMDDVEKKSSSFDLFSSSYSTLIAAHAGLSFTAIIFALISLNSLWMGDSATDAGFYLLSFGGEGVTISYSQLSEADSSGDFSFLGTIGVLCIILFWIGILLSLVNVVMDGLNLFDVFYFRTTTTLSAISGGIMIFTPLLWFLLFPFKGGYFDEFSLQFGFYGMLIAGIISLISMGVSISSKEYLE
;
A
#
# COMPACT_ATOMS: atom_id res chain seq x y z
N MET A 1 13.27 24.03 -43.37
CA MET A 1 14.64 24.59 -43.40
C MET A 1 14.68 25.72 -42.42
N VAL A 2 15.58 25.67 -41.48
CA VAL A 2 15.82 26.73 -40.47
C VAL A 2 17.13 27.46 -40.88
N VAL A 3 17.10 28.80 -40.78
CA VAL A 3 18.27 29.62 -41.02
C VAL A 3 18.86 30.02 -39.68
N ILE A 4 20.12 29.70 -39.45
CA ILE A 4 20.87 30.00 -38.23
C ILE A 4 22.07 30.87 -38.52
N GLU A 5 22.56 31.60 -37.54
CA GLU A 5 23.82 32.37 -37.64
C GLU A 5 24.97 31.51 -37.05
N CYS A 6 26.05 31.43 -37.80
CA CYS A 6 27.28 30.75 -37.34
C CYS A 6 27.85 31.48 -36.12
N PRO A 7 28.16 30.81 -34.98
CA PRO A 7 28.71 31.47 -33.80
C PRO A 7 30.18 31.96 -34.01
N HIS A 8 30.85 31.55 -35.09
CA HIS A 8 32.23 31.88 -35.36
C HIS A 8 32.42 32.99 -36.37
N CYS A 9 31.54 33.09 -37.41
CA CYS A 9 31.71 34.07 -38.49
C CYS A 9 30.45 34.90 -38.78
N GLU A 10 29.35 34.67 -38.02
CA GLU A 10 28.07 35.40 -38.14
C GLU A 10 27.35 35.23 -39.50
N GLU A 11 27.86 34.34 -40.38
CA GLU A 11 27.22 34.06 -41.67
C GLU A 11 26.01 33.13 -41.50
N HIS A 12 24.97 33.31 -42.33
CA HIS A 12 23.75 32.56 -42.32
C HIS A 12 23.92 31.17 -42.97
N ILE A 13 23.51 30.14 -42.26
CA ILE A 13 23.60 28.74 -42.70
C ILE A 13 22.15 28.17 -42.70
N GLU A 14 21.79 27.49 -43.77
CA GLU A 14 20.50 26.82 -43.90
C GLU A 14 20.69 25.35 -43.45
N LEU A 15 19.92 24.93 -42.43
CA LEU A 15 19.84 23.54 -41.96
C LEU A 15 18.44 23.00 -42.17
N ASP A 16 18.30 21.67 -42.16
CA ASP A 16 17.00 21.01 -42.14
C ASP A 16 16.28 21.26 -40.80
N ASP A 17 14.93 21.31 -40.80
CA ASP A 17 14.12 21.68 -39.63
C ASP A 17 14.32 20.72 -38.45
N ASP A 18 14.75 19.50 -38.69
CA ASP A 18 15.01 18.42 -37.74
C ASP A 18 16.52 18.14 -37.53
N ALA A 19 17.39 19.00 -38.08
CA ALA A 19 18.81 18.83 -37.94
C ALA A 19 19.31 19.09 -36.52
N SER A 20 20.02 18.14 -35.93
CA SER A 20 20.66 18.23 -34.61
C SER A 20 22.03 17.52 -34.61
N GLY A 21 22.96 18.07 -33.88
CA GLY A 21 24.30 17.49 -33.78
C GLY A 21 25.44 18.49 -33.97
N LEU A 22 26.63 17.96 -34.28
CA LEU A 22 27.82 18.72 -34.56
C LEU A 22 27.86 19.04 -36.07
N PHE A 23 27.97 20.32 -36.39
CA PHE A 23 28.01 20.84 -37.76
C PHE A 23 29.31 21.62 -38.01
N GLU A 24 29.79 21.58 -39.24
CA GLU A 24 30.90 22.36 -39.69
C GLU A 24 30.42 23.51 -40.59
N CYS A 25 30.83 24.74 -40.30
CA CYS A 25 30.43 25.92 -41.05
C CYS A 25 31.08 25.92 -42.43
N PRO A 26 30.35 26.02 -43.55
CA PRO A 26 30.88 26.02 -44.89
C PRO A 26 31.70 27.29 -45.22
N PHE A 27 31.60 28.34 -44.40
CA PHE A 27 32.26 29.62 -44.62
C PHE A 27 33.54 29.80 -43.83
N CYS A 28 33.64 29.27 -42.62
CA CYS A 28 34.80 29.46 -41.76
C CYS A 28 35.44 28.15 -41.25
N GLU A 29 34.88 27.00 -41.65
CA GLU A 29 35.32 25.65 -41.24
C GLU A 29 35.28 25.45 -39.69
N GLY A 30 34.58 26.32 -38.95
CA GLY A 30 34.40 26.21 -37.51
C GLY A 30 33.29 25.19 -37.17
N GLU A 31 33.61 24.27 -36.23
CA GLU A 31 32.63 23.32 -35.73
C GLU A 31 31.73 23.98 -34.67
N PHE A 32 30.41 23.72 -34.71
CA PHE A 32 29.46 24.18 -33.73
C PHE A 32 28.33 23.14 -33.52
N GLU A 33 27.74 23.15 -32.34
CA GLU A 33 26.63 22.26 -31.97
C GLU A 33 25.31 22.99 -32.18
N TRP A 34 24.33 22.31 -32.80
CA TRP A 34 22.98 22.82 -33.01
C TRP A 34 21.93 21.79 -32.61
N GLY A 35 20.88 22.23 -31.87
CA GLY A 35 19.73 21.40 -31.53
C GLY A 35 19.98 20.37 -30.43
N MET A 36 21.14 20.35 -29.77
CA MET A 36 21.44 19.43 -28.69
C MET A 36 20.99 19.91 -27.31
N ASP A 37 20.81 21.20 -27.12
CA ASP A 37 20.46 21.79 -25.82
C ASP A 37 19.09 21.36 -25.25
N ASP A 38 18.15 20.97 -26.12
CA ASP A 38 16.82 20.53 -25.68
C ASP A 38 16.75 19.04 -25.31
N VAL A 39 17.68 18.21 -25.77
CA VAL A 39 17.67 16.76 -25.52
C VAL A 39 18.35 16.43 -24.20
N GLU A 40 19.46 17.07 -23.86
CA GLU A 40 20.14 16.84 -22.57
C GLU A 40 19.38 17.43 -21.38
N LYS A 41 18.74 18.59 -21.55
CA LYS A 41 17.92 19.19 -20.48
C LYS A 41 16.62 18.43 -20.22
N LYS A 42 16.06 17.80 -21.26
CA LYS A 42 14.84 17.00 -21.14
C LYS A 42 15.13 15.64 -20.52
N SER A 43 16.31 15.05 -20.75
CA SER A 43 16.71 13.76 -20.14
C SER A 43 17.01 13.93 -18.65
N SER A 44 17.75 14.96 -18.24
CA SER A 44 18.12 15.14 -16.82
C SER A 44 16.94 15.52 -15.91
N SER A 45 15.98 16.30 -16.41
CA SER A 45 14.75 16.60 -15.64
C SER A 45 13.80 15.41 -15.60
N PHE A 46 13.74 14.62 -16.69
CA PHE A 46 12.93 13.41 -16.75
C PHE A 46 13.48 12.31 -15.82
N ASP A 47 14.80 12.12 -15.77
CA ASP A 47 15.45 11.14 -14.90
C ASP A 47 15.31 11.49 -13.41
N LEU A 48 15.39 12.76 -13.03
CA LEU A 48 15.12 13.21 -11.65
C LEU A 48 13.66 13.03 -11.26
N PHE A 49 12.74 13.30 -12.16
CA PHE A 49 11.30 13.11 -11.95
C PHE A 49 10.95 11.63 -11.84
N SER A 50 11.49 10.78 -12.73
CA SER A 50 11.27 9.33 -12.70
C SER A 50 11.83 8.68 -11.45
N SER A 51 12.99 9.12 -10.96
CA SER A 51 13.62 8.61 -9.73
C SER A 51 12.79 8.92 -8.48
N SER A 52 12.27 10.14 -8.33
CA SER A 52 11.44 10.51 -7.15
C SER A 52 10.09 9.80 -7.17
N TYR A 53 9.45 9.72 -8.33
CA TYR A 53 8.18 9.03 -8.51
C TYR A 53 8.29 7.52 -8.25
N SER A 54 9.30 6.85 -8.80
CA SER A 54 9.55 5.43 -8.57
C SER A 54 9.84 5.12 -7.09
N THR A 55 10.54 6.02 -6.39
CA THR A 55 10.80 5.88 -4.95
C THR A 55 9.51 5.96 -4.13
N LEU A 56 8.57 6.86 -4.48
CA LEU A 56 7.28 6.96 -3.80
C LEU A 56 6.40 5.74 -4.04
N ILE A 57 6.37 5.20 -5.28
CA ILE A 57 5.65 3.95 -5.57
C ILE A 57 6.24 2.78 -4.80
N ALA A 58 7.56 2.65 -4.74
CA ALA A 58 8.23 1.60 -3.99
C ALA A 58 7.94 1.71 -2.48
N ALA A 59 7.90 2.93 -1.93
CA ALA A 59 7.53 3.18 -0.54
C ALA A 59 6.06 2.79 -0.27
N HIS A 60 5.14 3.14 -1.19
CA HIS A 60 3.73 2.76 -1.10
C HIS A 60 3.56 1.24 -1.13
N ALA A 61 4.20 0.54 -2.06
CA ALA A 61 4.19 -0.92 -2.14
C ALA A 61 4.77 -1.58 -0.87
N GLY A 62 5.89 -1.05 -0.36
CA GLY A 62 6.54 -1.53 0.87
C GLY A 62 5.66 -1.39 2.11
N LEU A 63 4.98 -0.25 2.27
CA LEU A 63 4.02 -0.04 3.36
C LEU A 63 2.81 -0.96 3.24
N SER A 64 2.25 -1.12 2.05
CA SER A 64 1.12 -2.03 1.81
C SER A 64 1.51 -3.48 2.11
N PHE A 65 2.71 -3.92 1.73
CA PHE A 65 3.24 -5.24 2.05
C PHE A 65 3.44 -5.42 3.56
N THR A 66 3.97 -4.40 4.25
CA THR A 66 4.14 -4.42 5.72
C THR A 66 2.79 -4.55 6.43
N ALA A 67 1.76 -3.85 5.96
CA ALA A 67 0.40 -3.97 6.48
C ALA A 67 -0.13 -5.42 6.36
N ILE A 68 0.12 -6.09 5.23
CA ILE A 68 -0.26 -7.50 5.03
C ILE A 68 0.44 -8.40 6.06
N ILE A 69 1.74 -8.21 6.30
CA ILE A 69 2.49 -8.99 7.29
C ILE A 69 1.88 -8.84 8.69
N PHE A 70 1.61 -7.60 9.12
CA PHE A 70 0.98 -7.36 10.43
C PHE A 70 -0.40 -7.99 10.53
N ALA A 71 -1.21 -7.91 9.47
CA ALA A 71 -2.52 -8.56 9.43
C ALA A 71 -2.40 -10.08 9.54
N LEU A 72 -1.48 -10.73 8.82
CA LEU A 72 -1.28 -12.18 8.87
C LEU A 72 -0.76 -12.66 10.24
N ILE A 73 0.12 -11.91 10.89
CA ILE A 73 0.56 -12.21 12.26
C ILE A 73 -0.64 -12.07 13.22
N SER A 74 -1.45 -11.03 13.05
CA SER A 74 -2.66 -10.79 13.84
C SER A 74 -3.66 -11.94 13.77
N LEU A 75 -3.79 -12.61 12.61
CA LEU A 75 -4.70 -13.75 12.41
C LEU A 75 -4.42 -14.90 13.39
N ASN A 76 -3.14 -15.18 13.62
CA ASN A 76 -2.70 -16.31 14.46
C ASN A 76 -2.42 -15.89 15.91
N SER A 77 -2.60 -14.62 16.22
CA SER A 77 -2.33 -14.07 17.55
C SER A 77 -3.61 -14.01 18.40
N LEU A 78 -3.44 -14.03 19.69
CA LEU A 78 -4.52 -13.84 20.66
C LEU A 78 -5.08 -12.42 20.52
N TRP A 79 -6.40 -12.29 20.40
CA TRP A 79 -7.09 -11.00 20.27
C TRP A 79 -7.53 -10.44 21.61
N MET A 80 -8.02 -11.31 22.47
CA MET A 80 -8.37 -10.98 23.86
C MET A 80 -8.15 -12.20 24.73
N GLY A 81 -7.52 -12.04 25.87
CA GLY A 81 -7.27 -13.16 26.77
C GLY A 81 -6.57 -12.78 28.04
N ASP A 82 -6.32 -13.81 28.85
CA ASP A 82 -5.51 -13.73 30.06
C ASP A 82 -4.07 -14.14 29.72
N SER A 83 -3.14 -13.23 29.97
CA SER A 83 -1.71 -13.45 29.72
C SER A 83 -1.08 -14.49 30.65
N ALA A 84 -1.75 -14.84 31.76
CA ALA A 84 -1.21 -15.79 32.73
C ALA A 84 -1.52 -17.25 32.38
N THR A 85 -2.64 -17.47 31.64
CA THR A 85 -3.12 -18.85 31.33
C THR A 85 -3.06 -19.15 29.83
N ASP A 86 -2.61 -18.22 28.97
CA ASP A 86 -2.67 -18.33 27.51
C ASP A 86 -4.09 -18.63 26.98
N ALA A 87 -5.10 -18.53 27.83
CA ALA A 87 -6.49 -18.74 27.46
C ALA A 87 -7.07 -17.47 26.86
N GLY A 88 -7.79 -17.59 25.75
CA GLY A 88 -8.44 -16.43 25.19
C GLY A 88 -9.04 -16.64 23.80
N PHE A 89 -9.45 -15.53 23.22
CA PHE A 89 -10.13 -15.45 21.95
C PHE A 89 -9.16 -15.07 20.84
N TYR A 90 -9.08 -15.92 19.85
CA TYR A 90 -8.51 -15.63 18.54
C TYR A 90 -9.61 -15.14 17.62
N LEU A 91 -9.27 -14.70 16.43
CA LEU A 91 -10.28 -14.25 15.46
C LEU A 91 -11.35 -15.32 15.16
N LEU A 92 -10.96 -16.60 15.15
CA LEU A 92 -11.81 -17.74 14.74
C LEU A 92 -12.12 -18.73 15.84
N SER A 93 -11.46 -18.66 16.96
CA SER A 93 -11.53 -19.71 17.98
C SER A 93 -11.32 -19.16 19.37
N PHE A 94 -11.73 -19.95 20.34
CA PHE A 94 -11.34 -19.79 21.73
C PHE A 94 -10.39 -20.94 22.11
N GLY A 95 -9.35 -20.67 22.88
CA GLY A 95 -8.42 -21.71 23.28
C GLY A 95 -7.49 -21.31 24.39
N GLY A 96 -6.77 -22.29 24.93
CA GLY A 96 -5.74 -22.18 25.95
C GLY A 96 -5.13 -23.53 26.24
N GLU A 97 -3.90 -23.56 26.79
CA GLU A 97 -3.17 -24.77 27.17
C GLU A 97 -3.09 -25.84 26.05
N GLY A 98 -2.96 -25.40 24.77
CA GLY A 98 -2.82 -26.30 23.62
C GLY A 98 -4.13 -26.85 23.04
N VAL A 99 -5.27 -26.46 23.59
CA VAL A 99 -6.59 -26.83 23.07
C VAL A 99 -7.25 -25.61 22.44
N THR A 100 -7.70 -25.72 21.19
CA THR A 100 -8.48 -24.69 20.50
C THR A 100 -9.83 -25.24 20.09
N ILE A 101 -10.89 -24.48 20.36
CA ILE A 101 -12.27 -24.80 20.03
C ILE A 101 -12.77 -23.73 19.08
N SER A 102 -13.35 -24.13 17.94
CA SER A 102 -13.97 -23.16 17.02
C SER A 102 -15.22 -22.53 17.66
N TYR A 103 -15.57 -21.33 17.21
CA TYR A 103 -16.81 -20.66 17.71
C TYR A 103 -18.07 -21.46 17.41
N SER A 104 -18.10 -22.25 16.34
CA SER A 104 -19.23 -23.15 16.06
C SER A 104 -19.36 -24.25 17.11
N GLN A 105 -18.25 -24.88 17.50
CA GLN A 105 -18.22 -25.90 18.57
C GLN A 105 -18.57 -25.29 19.94
N LEU A 106 -18.09 -24.06 20.19
CA LEU A 106 -18.42 -23.34 21.41
C LEU A 106 -19.94 -23.04 21.50
N SER A 107 -20.54 -22.63 20.39
CA SER A 107 -21.99 -22.36 20.33
C SER A 107 -22.85 -23.63 20.47
N GLU A 108 -22.36 -24.78 19.99
CA GLU A 108 -23.04 -26.06 20.15
C GLU A 108 -22.98 -26.57 21.61
N ALA A 109 -21.89 -26.28 22.31
CA ALA A 109 -21.70 -26.65 23.71
C ALA A 109 -22.45 -25.73 24.68
N ASP A 110 -22.85 -24.55 24.24
CA ASP A 110 -23.53 -23.55 25.05
C ASP A 110 -25.05 -23.75 25.09
N SER A 111 -25.51 -24.28 26.18
CA SER A 111 -26.96 -24.48 26.42
C SER A 111 -27.72 -23.16 26.70
N SER A 112 -27.01 -22.07 27.03
CA SER A 112 -27.61 -20.75 27.30
C SER A 112 -27.88 -19.92 26.03
N GLY A 113 -27.18 -20.25 24.95
CA GLY A 113 -27.25 -19.53 23.67
C GLY A 113 -26.45 -18.23 23.62
N ASP A 114 -25.71 -17.89 24.68
CA ASP A 114 -24.94 -16.67 24.79
C ASP A 114 -23.78 -16.61 23.78
N PHE A 115 -23.22 -17.76 23.42
CA PHE A 115 -22.11 -17.87 22.47
C PHE A 115 -22.53 -18.12 21.01
N SER A 116 -23.83 -18.35 20.75
CA SER A 116 -24.32 -18.60 19.38
C SER A 116 -24.04 -17.46 18.41
N PHE A 117 -23.99 -16.23 18.95
CA PHE A 117 -23.72 -15.02 18.17
C PHE A 117 -22.23 -14.85 17.82
N LEU A 118 -21.30 -15.40 18.62
CA LEU A 118 -19.85 -15.32 18.39
C LEU A 118 -19.42 -15.97 17.09
N GLY A 119 -20.01 -17.10 16.73
CA GLY A 119 -19.75 -17.76 15.45
C GLY A 119 -20.06 -16.87 14.26
N THR A 120 -21.19 -16.17 14.28
CA THR A 120 -21.60 -15.25 13.21
C THR A 120 -20.68 -14.04 13.11
N ILE A 121 -20.32 -13.43 14.26
CA ILE A 121 -19.38 -12.30 14.29
C ILE A 121 -18.00 -12.74 13.79
N GLY A 122 -17.51 -13.87 14.25
CA GLY A 122 -16.20 -14.41 13.83
C GLY A 122 -16.15 -14.61 12.32
N VAL A 123 -17.17 -15.22 11.72
CA VAL A 123 -17.27 -15.40 10.27
C VAL A 123 -17.30 -14.06 9.53
N LEU A 124 -18.08 -13.09 10.01
CA LEU A 124 -18.12 -11.75 9.41
C LEU A 124 -16.76 -11.07 9.46
N CYS A 125 -16.11 -11.09 10.62
CA CYS A 125 -14.79 -10.48 10.81
C CYS A 125 -13.71 -11.13 9.94
N ILE A 126 -13.77 -12.46 9.74
CA ILE A 126 -12.80 -13.14 8.87
C ILE A 126 -13.01 -12.79 7.39
N ILE A 127 -14.25 -12.63 6.95
CA ILE A 127 -14.55 -12.18 5.59
C ILE A 127 -13.97 -10.80 5.36
N LEU A 128 -14.21 -9.86 6.29
CA LEU A 128 -13.67 -8.50 6.23
C LEU A 128 -12.14 -8.51 6.27
N PHE A 129 -11.55 -9.34 7.12
CA PHE A 129 -10.11 -9.54 7.22
C PHE A 129 -9.48 -9.93 5.88
N TRP A 130 -10.02 -10.95 5.21
CA TRP A 130 -9.51 -11.41 3.92
C TRP A 130 -9.75 -10.39 2.80
N ILE A 131 -10.86 -9.66 2.82
CA ILE A 131 -11.10 -8.56 1.89
C ILE A 131 -10.02 -7.48 2.06
N GLY A 132 -9.69 -7.08 3.29
CA GLY A 132 -8.64 -6.11 3.57
C GLY A 132 -7.27 -6.54 3.03
N ILE A 133 -6.88 -7.80 3.27
CA ILE A 133 -5.62 -8.37 2.74
C ILE A 133 -5.63 -8.42 1.22
N LEU A 134 -6.70 -8.90 0.58
CA LEU A 134 -6.79 -8.98 -0.87
C LEU A 134 -6.67 -7.61 -1.52
N LEU A 135 -7.31 -6.58 -0.99
CA LEU A 135 -7.18 -5.21 -1.49
C LEU A 135 -5.75 -4.68 -1.34
N SER A 136 -5.09 -4.95 -0.20
CA SER A 136 -3.68 -4.59 -0.01
C SER A 136 -2.75 -5.34 -0.97
N LEU A 137 -3.03 -6.62 -1.25
CA LEU A 137 -2.25 -7.40 -2.21
C LEU A 137 -2.41 -6.85 -3.64
N VAL A 138 -3.64 -6.50 -4.03
CA VAL A 138 -3.90 -5.83 -5.32
C VAL A 138 -3.11 -4.54 -5.43
N ASN A 139 -3.05 -3.72 -4.35
CA ASN A 139 -2.22 -2.52 -4.33
C ASN A 139 -0.74 -2.83 -4.62
N VAL A 140 -0.16 -3.80 -3.92
CA VAL A 140 1.25 -4.19 -4.11
C VAL A 140 1.52 -4.64 -5.55
N VAL A 141 0.60 -5.41 -6.13
CA VAL A 141 0.73 -5.86 -7.54
C VAL A 141 0.63 -4.68 -8.51
N MET A 142 -0.34 -3.78 -8.30
CA MET A 142 -0.52 -2.60 -9.16
C MET A 142 0.68 -1.66 -9.09
N ASP A 143 1.25 -1.44 -7.90
CA ASP A 143 2.46 -0.64 -7.73
C ASP A 143 3.67 -1.32 -8.39
N GLY A 144 3.78 -2.64 -8.30
CA GLY A 144 4.81 -3.40 -9.01
C GLY A 144 4.71 -3.21 -10.53
N LEU A 145 3.49 -3.29 -11.10
CA LEU A 145 3.28 -3.07 -12.53
C LEU A 145 3.58 -1.63 -12.94
N ASN A 146 3.29 -0.64 -12.09
CA ASN A 146 3.66 0.76 -12.31
C ASN A 146 5.18 0.96 -12.29
N LEU A 147 5.92 0.30 -11.37
CA LEU A 147 7.38 0.38 -11.30
C LEU A 147 8.09 -0.19 -12.54
N PHE A 148 7.48 -1.17 -13.22
CA PHE A 148 8.00 -1.77 -14.45
C PHE A 148 7.43 -1.13 -15.72
N ASP A 149 6.73 0.00 -15.62
CA ASP A 149 6.11 0.73 -16.75
C ASP A 149 5.17 -0.15 -17.63
N VAL A 150 4.64 -1.24 -17.06
CA VAL A 150 3.75 -2.15 -17.78
C VAL A 150 2.35 -1.57 -17.92
N PHE A 151 1.82 -0.97 -16.84
CA PHE A 151 0.54 -0.29 -16.81
C PHE A 151 0.54 0.84 -15.78
N TYR A 152 -0.13 1.94 -16.10
CA TYR A 152 -0.31 3.06 -15.20
C TYR A 152 -1.67 2.99 -14.50
N PHE A 153 -1.68 2.76 -13.18
CA PHE A 153 -2.91 2.68 -12.38
C PHE A 153 -3.04 3.87 -11.43
N ARG A 154 -4.09 4.65 -11.60
CA ARG A 154 -4.41 5.80 -10.73
C ARG A 154 -5.21 5.41 -9.47
N THR A 155 -5.64 4.16 -9.32
CA THR A 155 -6.61 3.70 -8.32
C THR A 155 -6.01 3.22 -7.00
N THR A 156 -4.68 3.10 -6.88
CA THR A 156 -3.99 2.56 -5.70
C THR A 156 -4.31 3.33 -4.41
N THR A 157 -4.43 4.66 -4.49
CA THR A 157 -4.82 5.50 -3.34
C THR A 157 -6.17 5.12 -2.74
N THR A 158 -7.18 4.90 -3.60
CA THR A 158 -8.54 4.53 -3.16
C THR A 158 -8.55 3.13 -2.56
N LEU A 159 -7.80 2.19 -3.16
CA LEU A 159 -7.68 0.83 -2.65
C LEU A 159 -7.00 0.79 -1.28
N SER A 160 -5.92 1.59 -1.06
CA SER A 160 -5.27 1.72 0.25
C SER A 160 -6.20 2.30 1.31
N ALA A 161 -7.01 3.30 0.95
CA ALA A 161 -8.00 3.88 1.87
C ALA A 161 -9.05 2.83 2.30
N ILE A 162 -9.59 2.09 1.35
CA ILE A 162 -10.61 1.07 1.60
C ILE A 162 -10.01 -0.08 2.42
N SER A 163 -8.86 -0.60 2.03
CA SER A 163 -8.18 -1.70 2.74
C SER A 163 -7.84 -1.30 4.18
N GLY A 164 -7.25 -0.11 4.38
CA GLY A 164 -6.91 0.40 5.71
C GLY A 164 -8.16 0.63 6.58
N GLY A 165 -9.21 1.19 5.99
CA GLY A 165 -10.50 1.35 6.66
C GLY A 165 -11.10 0.01 7.12
N ILE A 166 -11.11 -1.00 6.27
CA ILE A 166 -11.60 -2.35 6.61
C ILE A 166 -10.73 -2.97 7.72
N MET A 167 -9.40 -2.86 7.64
CA MET A 167 -8.49 -3.41 8.64
C MET A 167 -8.65 -2.75 10.02
N ILE A 168 -9.00 -1.46 10.09
CA ILE A 168 -9.33 -0.78 11.35
C ILE A 168 -10.73 -1.17 11.83
N PHE A 169 -11.70 -1.20 10.91
CA PHE A 169 -13.08 -1.49 11.25
C PHE A 169 -13.28 -2.91 11.77
N THR A 170 -12.57 -3.88 11.24
CA THR A 170 -12.70 -5.30 11.63
C THR A 170 -12.47 -5.54 13.14
N PRO A 171 -11.34 -5.12 13.75
CA PRO A 171 -11.14 -5.32 15.20
C PRO A 171 -12.10 -4.48 16.04
N LEU A 172 -12.47 -3.28 15.59
CA LEU A 172 -13.46 -2.46 16.31
C LEU A 172 -14.82 -3.10 16.27
N LEU A 173 -15.25 -3.65 15.13
CA LEU A 173 -16.51 -4.39 15.00
C LEU A 173 -16.51 -5.62 15.89
N TRP A 174 -15.41 -6.40 15.87
CA TRP A 174 -15.24 -7.56 16.74
C TRP A 174 -15.38 -7.17 18.21
N PHE A 175 -14.68 -6.12 18.64
CA PHE A 175 -14.75 -5.62 20.02
C PHE A 175 -16.15 -5.13 20.42
N LEU A 176 -16.81 -4.36 19.55
CA LEU A 176 -18.15 -3.82 19.82
C LEU A 176 -19.24 -4.88 19.90
N LEU A 177 -19.11 -5.93 19.10
CA LEU A 177 -20.10 -7.01 19.03
C LEU A 177 -19.78 -8.16 19.98
N PHE A 178 -18.59 -8.17 20.57
CA PHE A 178 -18.22 -9.20 21.51
C PHE A 178 -19.08 -9.07 22.80
N PRO A 179 -19.72 -10.15 23.25
CA PRO A 179 -20.61 -10.08 24.40
C PRO A 179 -19.80 -10.05 25.71
N PHE A 180 -19.38 -8.86 26.14
CA PHE A 180 -18.72 -8.63 27.44
C PHE A 180 -19.68 -8.78 28.65
N LYS A 181 -20.88 -9.31 28.43
CA LYS A 181 -21.90 -9.39 29.46
C LYS A 181 -21.72 -10.63 30.34
N GLY A 182 -21.39 -10.41 31.60
CA GLY A 182 -21.57 -11.45 32.61
C GLY A 182 -20.39 -11.76 33.53
N GLY A 183 -19.40 -10.88 33.69
CA GLY A 183 -18.36 -11.03 34.73
C GLY A 183 -17.32 -12.13 34.48
N TYR A 184 -17.48 -12.97 33.46
CA TYR A 184 -16.54 -14.04 33.13
C TYR A 184 -15.27 -13.55 32.44
N PHE A 185 -15.27 -12.32 31.92
CA PHE A 185 -14.18 -11.77 31.13
C PHE A 185 -13.53 -10.52 31.75
N ASP A 186 -13.80 -10.25 33.02
CA ASP A 186 -13.26 -9.06 33.73
C ASP A 186 -11.73 -9.08 33.83
N GLU A 187 -11.11 -10.29 33.74
CA GLU A 187 -9.65 -10.48 33.77
C GLU A 187 -9.01 -10.48 32.36
N PHE A 188 -9.83 -10.51 31.31
CA PHE A 188 -9.32 -10.55 29.94
C PHE A 188 -8.93 -9.16 29.44
N SER A 189 -7.74 -9.07 28.84
CA SER A 189 -7.23 -7.85 28.24
C SER A 189 -7.10 -8.01 26.72
N LEU A 190 -7.16 -6.88 26.01
CA LEU A 190 -6.86 -6.88 24.58
C LEU A 190 -5.41 -7.21 24.34
N GLN A 191 -5.15 -8.09 23.39
CA GLN A 191 -3.85 -8.67 23.10
C GLN A 191 -3.34 -8.27 21.71
N PHE A 192 -2.18 -8.75 21.33
CA PHE A 192 -1.47 -8.37 20.10
C PHE A 192 -2.32 -8.57 18.84
N GLY A 193 -3.12 -9.62 18.76
CA GLY A 193 -3.98 -9.86 17.59
C GLY A 193 -4.89 -8.67 17.26
N PHE A 194 -5.52 -8.09 18.28
CA PHE A 194 -6.36 -6.91 18.12
C PHE A 194 -5.55 -5.67 17.69
N TYR A 195 -4.47 -5.36 18.41
CA TYR A 195 -3.63 -4.21 18.11
C TYR A 195 -2.86 -4.37 16.80
N GLY A 196 -2.41 -5.59 16.46
CA GLY A 196 -1.71 -5.89 15.22
C GLY A 196 -2.55 -5.56 14.00
N MET A 197 -3.86 -5.86 14.05
CA MET A 197 -4.77 -5.52 12.96
C MET A 197 -5.03 -4.01 12.86
N LEU A 198 -5.15 -3.30 13.99
CA LEU A 198 -5.25 -1.83 13.98
C LEU A 198 -3.99 -1.19 13.38
N ILE A 199 -2.80 -1.68 13.76
CA ILE A 199 -1.53 -1.20 13.23
C ILE A 199 -1.47 -1.44 11.71
N ALA A 200 -1.87 -2.63 11.24
CA ALA A 200 -1.95 -2.93 9.81
C ALA A 200 -2.81 -1.91 9.04
N GLY A 201 -3.99 -1.59 9.59
CA GLY A 201 -4.88 -0.58 9.01
C GLY A 201 -4.29 0.82 9.00
N ILE A 202 -3.63 1.24 10.08
CA ILE A 202 -2.94 2.54 10.17
C ILE A 202 -1.82 2.63 9.12
N ILE A 203 -0.99 1.58 9.00
CA ILE A 203 0.08 1.52 8.00
C ILE A 203 -0.50 1.64 6.58
N SER A 204 -1.62 0.97 6.29
CA SER A 204 -2.30 1.07 5.00
C SER A 204 -2.83 2.49 4.73
N LEU A 205 -3.32 3.21 5.73
CA LEU A 205 -3.72 4.62 5.59
C LEU A 205 -2.52 5.56 5.40
N ILE A 206 -1.39 5.30 6.06
CA ILE A 206 -0.14 6.03 5.81
C ILE A 206 0.32 5.81 4.37
N SER A 207 0.23 4.58 3.88
CA SER A 207 0.50 4.23 2.47
C SER A 207 -0.36 5.07 1.52
N MET A 208 -1.65 5.28 1.82
CA MET A 208 -2.52 6.19 1.06
C MET A 208 -1.92 7.61 0.97
N GLY A 209 -1.40 8.15 2.07
CA GLY A 209 -0.76 9.47 2.10
C GLY A 209 0.44 9.55 1.14
N VAL A 210 1.29 8.52 1.10
CA VAL A 210 2.41 8.42 0.16
C VAL A 210 1.92 8.39 -1.28
N SER A 211 0.84 7.65 -1.56
CA SER A 211 0.23 7.60 -2.90
C SER A 211 -0.39 8.93 -3.33
N ILE A 212 -0.92 9.74 -2.42
CA ILE A 212 -1.40 11.10 -2.73
C ILE A 212 -0.23 11.99 -3.12
N SER A 213 0.86 11.99 -2.34
CA SER A 213 2.05 12.79 -2.63
C SER A 213 2.68 12.44 -3.99
N SER A 214 2.61 11.17 -4.43
CA SER A 214 3.12 10.77 -5.74
C SER A 214 2.33 11.37 -6.91
N LYS A 215 1.04 11.73 -6.71
CA LYS A 215 0.20 12.33 -7.75
C LYS A 215 0.52 13.79 -8.01
N GLU A 216 0.97 14.53 -6.99
CA GLU A 216 1.39 15.93 -7.15
C GLU A 216 2.60 16.11 -8.08
N TYR A 217 3.36 15.01 -8.29
CA TYR A 217 4.49 15.01 -9.24
C TYR A 217 4.06 14.77 -10.71
N LEU A 218 2.77 14.49 -10.97
CA LEU A 218 2.26 14.15 -12.30
C LEU A 218 1.38 15.26 -12.90
N GLU A 219 1.02 16.29 -12.13
CA GLU A 219 0.28 17.49 -12.55
C GLU A 219 1.26 18.65 -12.82
#